data_67beb3aebfe5ebc26446a81c95d9f2cb
#
_entry.id   67beb3aebfe5ebc26446a81c95d9f2cb
#
_cell.length_a   1.000
_cell.length_b   1.000
_cell.length_c   1.000
_cell.angle_alpha   90.00
_cell.angle_beta   90.00
_cell.angle_gamma   90.00
#
_symmetry.space_group_name_H-M   'P 1'
#
loop_
_entity.id
_entity.type
_entity.pdbx_description
1 polymer ?
#
loop_
_entity_poly.entity_id
_entity_poly.type
_entity_poly.pdbx_seq_one_letter_code
_entity_poly.pdbx_strand_id
1 'polypeptide(L)'
;MSEKKFKLSARVSSATPSAIKPVLKRIIGNNGSIKPTEEGFEVNAEIKGKSAKDLNRMLLSELRKAEKKTRLRSEWTYEDTAEKFFDYVLKQTKKVNQN
;
A
#
# COMPACT_ATOMS: atom_id res chain seq x y z
N MET A 1 -5.83 20.37 -9.46
CA MET A 1 -5.96 19.83 -9.21
C MET A 1 -6.06 18.87 -9.15
N SER A 2 -5.50 18.32 -8.94
CA SER A 2 -6.14 17.42 -8.97
C SER A 2 -5.67 16.10 -8.62
N GLU A 3 -6.26 15.55 -7.60
CA GLU A 3 -5.95 14.22 -7.18
C GLU A 3 -6.75 13.22 -7.98
N LYS A 4 -6.11 12.09 -8.27
CA LYS A 4 -6.76 11.00 -8.97
C LYS A 4 -7.27 10.00 -7.94
N LYS A 5 -8.38 9.36 -8.26
CA LYS A 5 -8.92 8.34 -7.39
C LYS A 5 -8.44 6.98 -7.91
N PHE A 6 -7.63 6.33 -7.12
CA PHE A 6 -7.07 5.02 -7.47
C PHE A 6 -7.80 3.92 -6.75
N LYS A 7 -7.99 2.81 -7.44
CA LYS A 7 -8.46 1.58 -6.81
C LYS A 7 -7.26 0.78 -6.37
N LEU A 8 -7.27 0.40 -5.11
CA LEU A 8 -6.19 -0.38 -4.53
C LEU A 8 -6.65 -1.81 -4.28
N SER A 9 -5.85 -2.75 -4.74
CA SER A 9 -5.98 -4.15 -4.36
C SER A 9 -4.63 -4.57 -3.81
N ALA A 10 -4.58 -4.99 -2.56
CA ALA A 10 -3.29 -5.24 -1.93
C ALA A 10 -3.33 -6.40 -0.96
N ARG A 11 -2.17 -7.00 -0.76
CA ARG A 11 -1.92 -7.96 0.31
C ARG A 11 -0.84 -7.41 1.20
N VAL A 12 -1.12 -7.40 2.48
CA VAL A 12 -0.20 -6.90 3.48
C VAL A 12 0.16 -8.06 4.41
N SER A 13 1.44 -8.31 4.55
CA SER A 13 1.94 -9.36 5.42
C SER A 13 2.74 -8.75 6.56
N SER A 14 2.58 -9.29 7.75
CA SER A 14 3.30 -8.77 8.91
C SER A 14 3.47 -9.88 9.94
N ALA A 15 4.59 -9.84 10.65
CA ALA A 15 4.79 -10.75 11.77
C ALA A 15 3.86 -10.40 12.95
N THR A 16 3.39 -9.15 12.99
CA THR A 16 2.48 -8.70 14.03
C THR A 16 1.31 -7.97 13.39
N PRO A 17 0.34 -8.71 12.81
CA PRO A 17 -0.75 -8.05 12.09
C PRO A 17 -1.55 -7.08 12.94
N SER A 18 -1.68 -7.34 14.24
CA SER A 18 -2.45 -6.44 15.09
C SER A 18 -1.81 -5.07 15.20
N ALA A 19 -0.49 -4.96 14.97
CA ALA A 19 0.19 -3.67 15.02
C ALA A 19 -0.14 -2.80 13.81
N ILE A 20 -0.37 -3.41 12.65
CA ILE A 20 -0.63 -2.64 11.44
C ILE A 20 -2.12 -2.40 11.17
N LYS A 21 -2.99 -3.14 11.84
CA LYS A 21 -4.42 -3.00 11.59
C LYS A 21 -4.94 -1.58 11.82
N PRO A 22 -4.56 -0.91 12.93
CA PRO A 22 -5.02 0.47 13.12
C PRO A 22 -4.52 1.42 12.04
N VAL A 23 -3.32 1.18 11.54
CA VAL A 23 -2.76 2.00 10.46
C VAL A 23 -3.59 1.83 9.21
N LEU A 24 -3.93 0.60 8.86
CA LEU A 24 -4.76 0.33 7.69
C LEU A 24 -6.13 0.97 7.85
N LYS A 25 -6.72 0.85 9.02
CA LYS A 25 -8.03 1.46 9.25
C LYS A 25 -7.99 2.96 9.14
N ARG A 26 -6.93 3.58 9.63
CA ARG A 26 -6.78 5.03 9.54
C ARG A 26 -6.67 5.50 8.10
N ILE A 27 -5.86 4.81 7.31
CA ILE A 27 -5.61 5.23 5.92
C ILE A 27 -6.80 4.92 5.03
N ILE A 28 -7.38 3.74 5.18
CA ILE A 28 -8.46 3.30 4.30
C ILE A 28 -9.81 3.85 4.74
N GLY A 29 -10.02 3.90 6.05
CA GLY A 29 -11.26 4.44 6.59
C GLY A 29 -12.47 3.71 6.06
N ASN A 30 -13.44 4.47 5.56
CA ASN A 30 -14.67 3.91 5.01
C ASN A 30 -14.59 3.68 3.51
N ASN A 31 -13.42 3.86 2.92
CA ASN A 31 -13.27 3.80 1.47
C ASN A 31 -12.93 2.42 0.95
N GLY A 32 -13.01 1.41 1.79
CA GLY A 32 -12.69 0.07 1.33
C GLY A 32 -12.90 -0.96 2.40
N SER A 33 -12.31 -2.13 2.18
CA SER A 33 -12.43 -3.25 3.10
C SER A 33 -11.07 -3.81 3.44
N ILE A 34 -10.96 -4.36 4.64
CA ILE A 34 -9.76 -4.98 5.16
C ILE A 34 -10.17 -6.35 5.65
N LYS A 35 -9.64 -7.41 5.03
CA LYS A 35 -9.96 -8.78 5.42
C LYS A 35 -8.74 -9.46 6.00
N PRO A 36 -8.85 -10.12 7.13
CA PRO A 36 -7.71 -10.84 7.69
C PRO A 36 -7.35 -12.04 6.83
N THR A 37 -6.05 -12.32 6.76
CA THR A 37 -5.52 -13.51 6.11
C THR A 37 -4.57 -14.17 7.08
N GLU A 38 -4.02 -15.32 6.70
CA GLU A 38 -3.08 -16.01 7.56
C GLU A 38 -1.87 -15.18 7.91
N GLU A 39 -1.42 -14.35 6.96
CA GLU A 39 -0.18 -13.59 7.12
C GLU A 39 -0.40 -12.13 7.44
N GLY A 40 -1.63 -11.66 7.33
CA GLY A 40 -1.91 -10.25 7.53
C GLY A 40 -3.29 -9.87 7.06
N PHE A 41 -3.35 -9.08 6.00
CA PHE A 41 -4.63 -8.57 5.52
C PHE A 41 -4.69 -8.49 4.01
N GLU A 42 -5.89 -8.62 3.50
CA GLU A 42 -6.19 -8.33 2.12
C GLU A 42 -7.00 -7.04 2.09
N VAL A 43 -6.58 -6.08 1.28
CA VAL A 43 -7.13 -4.74 1.30
C VAL A 43 -7.67 -4.38 -0.08
N ASN A 44 -8.89 -3.85 -0.11
CA ASN A 44 -9.48 -3.29 -1.32
C ASN A 44 -10.05 -1.94 -0.95
N ALA A 45 -9.65 -0.90 -1.69
CA ALA A 45 -10.03 0.44 -1.31
C ALA A 45 -9.94 1.40 -2.49
N GLU A 46 -10.50 2.59 -2.30
CA GLU A 46 -10.27 3.71 -3.21
C GLU A 46 -9.55 4.80 -2.44
N ILE A 47 -8.43 5.27 -2.98
CA ILE A 47 -7.62 6.27 -2.31
C ILE A 47 -7.23 7.33 -3.32
N LYS A 48 -7.37 8.59 -2.93
CA LYS A 48 -6.99 9.71 -3.79
C LYS A 48 -5.53 10.07 -3.60
N GLY A 49 -4.88 10.42 -4.69
CA GLY A 49 -3.49 10.84 -4.62
C GLY A 49 -2.99 11.28 -5.98
N LYS A 50 -1.74 11.70 -6.01
CA LYS A 50 -1.14 12.20 -7.24
C LYS A 50 -0.76 11.08 -8.19
N SER A 51 -0.26 9.99 -7.65
CA SER A 51 0.18 8.87 -8.46
C SER A 51 0.15 7.60 -7.62
N ALA A 52 0.10 6.47 -8.32
CA ALA A 52 0.14 5.18 -7.64
C ALA A 52 1.44 5.02 -6.86
N LYS A 53 2.54 5.48 -7.43
CA LYS A 53 3.85 5.40 -6.80
C LYS A 53 3.88 6.14 -5.47
N ASP A 54 3.37 7.36 -5.46
CA ASP A 54 3.34 8.16 -4.23
C ASP A 54 2.43 7.52 -3.18
N LEU A 55 1.27 7.03 -3.61
CA LEU A 55 0.34 6.39 -2.69
C LEU A 55 0.92 5.12 -2.10
N ASN A 56 1.58 4.32 -2.92
CA ASN A 56 2.15 3.07 -2.44
C ASN A 56 3.28 3.33 -1.45
N ARG A 57 4.10 4.32 -1.75
CA ARG A 57 5.19 4.69 -0.87
C ARG A 57 4.67 5.17 0.48
N MET A 58 3.63 6.01 0.44
CA MET A 58 3.02 6.50 1.67
C MET A 58 2.45 5.34 2.48
N LEU A 59 1.70 4.46 1.83
CA LEU A 59 1.06 3.35 2.53
C LEU A 59 2.09 2.45 3.20
N LEU A 60 3.10 2.02 2.45
CA LEU A 60 4.08 1.12 3.01
C LEU A 60 4.91 1.80 4.10
N SER A 61 5.24 3.08 3.91
CA SER A 61 5.98 3.82 4.93
C SER A 61 5.22 3.89 6.24
N GLU A 62 3.92 4.18 6.17
CA GLU A 62 3.10 4.25 7.38
C GLU A 62 2.99 2.88 8.05
N LEU A 63 2.83 1.83 7.26
CA LEU A 63 2.77 0.48 7.80
C LEU A 63 4.08 0.11 8.49
N ARG A 64 5.21 0.48 7.90
CA ARG A 64 6.51 0.13 8.46
C ARG A 64 6.88 0.94 9.68
N LYS A 65 6.21 2.05 9.92
CA LYS A 65 6.37 2.75 11.20
C LYS A 65 5.81 1.91 12.34
N ALA A 66 4.77 1.15 12.08
CA ALA A 66 4.16 0.30 13.09
C ALA A 66 4.87 -1.04 13.19
N GLU A 67 5.31 -1.58 12.04
CA GLU A 67 5.98 -2.88 12.00
C GLU A 67 6.99 -2.85 10.86
N LYS A 68 8.28 -2.84 11.19
CA LYS A 68 9.36 -2.63 10.22
C LYS A 68 9.40 -3.64 9.10
N LYS A 69 8.98 -4.87 9.37
CA LYS A 69 9.11 -5.94 8.40
C LYS A 69 7.84 -6.17 7.61
N THR A 70 6.90 -5.24 7.69
CA THR A 70 5.67 -5.34 6.91
C THR A 70 6.00 -5.38 5.43
N ARG A 71 5.32 -6.27 4.73
CA ARG A 71 5.47 -6.43 3.30
C ARG A 71 4.18 -6.05 2.62
N LEU A 72 4.30 -5.44 1.47
CA LEU A 72 3.14 -4.94 0.74
C LEU A 72 3.25 -5.31 -0.73
N ARG A 73 2.24 -6.06 -1.19
CA ARG A 73 2.05 -6.31 -2.61
C ARG A 73 0.79 -5.59 -3.02
N SER A 74 0.90 -4.69 -3.97
CA SER A 74 -0.23 -3.84 -4.30
C SER A 74 -0.41 -3.69 -5.79
N GLU A 75 -1.65 -3.43 -6.16
CA GLU A 75 -2.00 -3.04 -7.51
C GLU A 75 -2.89 -1.83 -7.41
N TRP A 76 -2.49 -0.77 -8.09
CA TRP A 76 -3.23 0.49 -8.12
C TRP A 76 -3.75 0.71 -9.51
N THR A 77 -5.04 0.94 -9.64
CA THR A 77 -5.69 1.09 -10.94
C THR A 77 -6.31 2.45 -11.06
N TYR A 78 -6.02 3.12 -12.16
CA TYR A 78 -6.64 4.40 -12.50
C TYR A 78 -7.02 4.36 -13.96
N GLU A 79 -8.31 4.43 -14.24
CA GLU A 79 -8.84 4.31 -15.58
C GLU A 79 -8.36 3.00 -16.22
N ASP A 80 -7.63 3.07 -17.32
CA ASP A 80 -7.16 1.88 -18.02
C ASP A 80 -5.78 1.40 -17.59
N THR A 81 -5.19 2.07 -16.61
CA THR A 81 -3.81 1.81 -16.21
C THR A 81 -3.76 1.15 -14.85
N ALA A 82 -2.99 0.07 -14.75
CA ALA A 82 -2.76 -0.60 -13.48
C ALA A 82 -1.25 -0.67 -13.25
N GLU A 83 -0.82 -0.36 -12.02
CA GLU A 83 0.57 -0.42 -11.64
C GLU A 83 0.70 -1.33 -10.42
N LYS A 84 1.65 -2.25 -10.49
CA LYS A 84 1.88 -3.21 -9.42
C LYS A 84 3.19 -2.93 -8.74
N PHE A 85 3.20 -3.06 -7.42
CA PHE A 85 4.40 -2.83 -6.62
C PHE A 85 4.58 -3.94 -5.60
N PHE A 86 5.84 -4.29 -5.36
CA PHE A 86 6.22 -5.27 -4.35
C PHE A 86 7.14 -4.57 -3.36
N ASP A 87 6.64 -4.28 -2.16
CA ASP A 87 7.42 -3.63 -1.11
C ASP A 87 8.05 -2.32 -1.58
N TYR A 88 7.32 -1.57 -2.39
CA TYR A 88 7.87 -0.35 -2.98
C TYR A 88 7.82 0.81 -2.00
N VAL A 89 9.00 1.30 -1.64
CA VAL A 89 9.18 2.59 -0.99
C VAL A 89 10.22 3.34 -1.77
N LEU A 90 10.39 4.61 -1.48
CA LEU A 90 11.43 5.38 -2.14
C LEU A 90 12.79 4.84 -1.70
N LYS A 91 13.57 4.31 -2.65
CA LYS A 91 14.91 3.83 -2.39
C LYS A 91 15.89 4.66 -3.15
N GLN A 92 16.95 4.68 -2.66
CA GLN A 92 17.90 5.27 -3.36
C GLN A 92 18.51 4.43 -4.21
N THR A 93 18.82 3.88 -4.83
CA THR A 93 19.12 3.12 -5.65
C THR A 93 19.61 2.52 -6.16
N LYS A 94 19.67 2.15 -6.08
CA LYS A 94 19.87 1.59 -6.45
C LYS A 94 19.92 1.06 -7.34
N LYS A 95 20.09 1.06 -7.39
CA LYS A 95 20.01 0.74 -8.11
C LYS A 95 19.86 0.38 -8.90
N VAL A 96 20.06 0.44 -8.82
CA VAL A 96 19.80 0.34 -9.55
C VAL A 96 19.65 -0.19 -10.33
N ASN A 97 19.85 -0.17 -10.25
CA ASN A 97 19.67 -0.36 -10.98
C ASN A 97 19.65 -0.76 -11.70
N GLN A 98 19.98 -0.88 -11.57
CA GLN A 98 19.97 -0.90 -12.12
C GLN A 98 19.94 -1.02 -12.85
N ASN A 99 20.37 -1.09 -12.70
CA ASN A 99 20.35 -0.83 -13.26
C ASN A 99 20.29 -0.81 -13.57
#